data_1698d35a8133000670a154a8cda2ba27
#
_entry.id   1698d35a8133000670a154a8cda2ba27
#
_cell.length_a   1.000
_cell.length_b   1.000
_cell.length_c   1.000
_cell.angle_alpha   90.00
_cell.angle_beta   90.00
_cell.angle_gamma   90.00
#
_symmetry.space_group_name_H-M   'P 1'
#
loop_
_entity.id
_entity.type
_entity.pdbx_description
1 polymer ?
#
loop_
_entity_poly.entity_id
_entity_poly.type
_entity_poly.pdbx_seq_one_letter_code
_entity_poly.pdbx_strand_id
1 'polypeptide(L)'
;TNTIIQGDTMTQSIAALKRSKSNLDTLVSELAKVAEPQKQQSYQDDRFWKPELDKSGNGYAVFRFLPAVQDEDLPWARLWSHAFQGPGGWLIENSLTTLNKKCPISEANSLLWNSGVEADKDIARKRKRKLSYYANILIVSDSKHPENEGQVKLYRFGKKIFDKITEAMKPEFEDETPINPFDFWEGANFK
;
A
#
# COMPACT_ATOMS: atom_id res chain seq x y z
N THR A 1 1.60 -23.89 -48.65
CA THR A 1 0.89 -24.80 -47.76
C THR A 1 0.15 -23.93 -46.71
N ASN A 2 -1.16 -23.73 -47.00
CA ASN A 2 -2.05 -22.98 -46.12
C ASN A 2 -2.52 -23.90 -44.97
N THR A 3 -2.17 -23.61 -43.74
CA THR A 3 -2.76 -24.23 -42.57
C THR A 3 -3.91 -23.35 -42.10
N ILE A 4 -5.12 -23.78 -42.38
CA ILE A 4 -6.36 -23.19 -41.88
C ILE A 4 -6.51 -23.62 -40.42
N ILE A 5 -6.46 -22.69 -39.49
CA ILE A 5 -6.83 -22.90 -38.09
C ILE A 5 -8.37 -22.92 -38.07
N GLN A 6 -8.96 -24.10 -37.95
CA GLN A 6 -10.37 -24.27 -37.65
C GLN A 6 -10.62 -23.86 -36.21
N GLY A 7 -11.31 -22.76 -36.04
CA GLY A 7 -11.90 -22.39 -34.75
C GLY A 7 -13.06 -23.30 -34.42
N ASP A 8 -12.89 -24.17 -33.42
CA ASP A 8 -13.97 -24.94 -32.83
C ASP A 8 -14.92 -23.99 -32.09
N THR A 9 -15.96 -23.56 -32.77
CA THR A 9 -17.13 -22.95 -32.12
C THR A 9 -17.88 -24.07 -31.38
N MET A 10 -17.74 -24.13 -30.06
CA MET A 10 -18.58 -24.97 -29.22
C MET A 10 -20.03 -24.49 -29.28
N THR A 11 -20.75 -24.82 -30.30
CA THR A 11 -22.21 -24.81 -30.33
C THR A 11 -22.71 -26.06 -29.63
N GLN A 12 -22.81 -25.96 -28.30
CA GLN A 12 -23.54 -26.98 -27.55
C GLN A 12 -24.99 -26.99 -28.05
N SER A 13 -25.44 -28.14 -28.58
CA SER A 13 -26.81 -28.27 -29.08
C SER A 13 -27.80 -28.03 -27.93
N ILE A 14 -28.91 -27.35 -28.19
CA ILE A 14 -30.01 -27.12 -27.24
C ILE A 14 -30.47 -28.43 -26.58
N ALA A 15 -30.35 -29.56 -27.29
CA ALA A 15 -30.63 -30.89 -26.76
C ALA A 15 -29.62 -31.30 -25.66
N ALA A 16 -28.36 -30.95 -25.78
CA ALA A 16 -27.35 -31.20 -24.76
C ALA A 16 -27.59 -30.34 -23.52
N LEU A 17 -27.92 -29.06 -23.70
CA LEU A 17 -28.30 -28.14 -22.62
C LEU A 17 -29.56 -28.60 -21.86
N LYS A 18 -30.58 -29.15 -22.56
CA LYS A 18 -31.78 -29.73 -21.93
C LYS A 18 -31.51 -30.98 -21.10
N ARG A 19 -30.43 -31.72 -21.38
CA ARG A 19 -30.01 -32.89 -20.61
C ARG A 19 -29.17 -32.53 -19.39
N SER A 20 -28.58 -31.37 -19.38
CA SER A 20 -27.85 -30.82 -18.26
C SER A 20 -28.85 -30.30 -17.22
N LYS A 21 -29.38 -31.21 -16.39
CA LYS A 21 -30.10 -30.82 -15.20
C LYS A 21 -29.07 -30.25 -14.22
N SER A 22 -29.03 -28.93 -14.09
CA SER A 22 -28.35 -28.32 -12.95
C SER A 22 -29.03 -28.81 -11.67
N ASN A 23 -28.25 -29.43 -10.81
CA ASN A 23 -28.78 -29.92 -9.53
C ASN A 23 -29.13 -28.67 -8.70
N LEU A 24 -30.40 -28.52 -8.36
CA LEU A 24 -30.90 -27.38 -7.59
C LEU A 24 -30.14 -27.24 -6.26
N ASP A 25 -29.79 -28.37 -5.62
CA ASP A 25 -29.01 -28.37 -4.38
C ASP A 25 -27.61 -27.77 -4.56
N THR A 26 -26.98 -28.03 -5.69
CA THR A 26 -25.68 -27.45 -6.03
C THR A 26 -25.82 -25.92 -6.25
N LEU A 27 -26.85 -25.48 -6.95
CA LEU A 27 -27.12 -24.07 -7.17
C LEU A 27 -27.44 -23.36 -5.85
N VAL A 28 -28.26 -23.96 -4.99
CA VAL A 28 -28.59 -23.40 -3.67
C VAL A 28 -27.34 -23.34 -2.79
N SER A 29 -26.48 -24.38 -2.81
CA SER A 29 -25.23 -24.37 -2.04
C SER A 29 -24.24 -23.28 -2.54
N GLU A 30 -24.16 -23.05 -3.84
CA GLU A 30 -23.33 -21.98 -4.40
C GLU A 30 -23.91 -20.59 -4.09
N LEU A 31 -25.24 -20.44 -4.13
CA LEU A 31 -25.91 -19.21 -3.70
C LEU A 31 -25.67 -18.92 -2.21
N ALA A 32 -25.69 -19.94 -1.36
CA ALA A 32 -25.37 -19.79 0.05
C ALA A 32 -23.93 -19.32 0.28
N LYS A 33 -22.96 -19.83 -0.50
CA LYS A 33 -21.57 -19.37 -0.44
C LYS A 33 -21.40 -17.91 -0.89
N VAL A 34 -22.18 -17.45 -1.86
CA VAL A 34 -22.19 -16.07 -2.33
C VAL A 34 -22.91 -15.15 -1.34
N ALA A 35 -23.93 -15.65 -0.65
CA ALA A 35 -24.71 -14.91 0.34
C ALA A 35 -24.04 -14.85 1.73
N GLU A 36 -23.05 -15.71 2.01
CA GLU A 36 -22.24 -15.53 3.20
C GLU A 36 -21.50 -14.20 3.07
N PRO A 37 -21.66 -13.27 4.04
CA PRO A 37 -20.85 -12.06 4.04
C PRO A 37 -19.40 -12.55 4.07
N GLN A 38 -18.67 -12.27 2.99
CA GLN A 38 -17.23 -12.49 3.00
C GLN A 38 -16.74 -11.79 4.26
N LYS A 39 -16.35 -12.56 5.28
CA LYS A 39 -15.57 -12.03 6.38
C LYS A 39 -14.47 -11.24 5.71
N GLN A 40 -14.51 -9.91 5.85
CA GLN A 40 -13.39 -9.09 5.45
C GLN A 40 -12.17 -9.72 6.10
N GLN A 41 -11.46 -10.54 5.34
CA GLN A 41 -10.12 -10.91 5.72
C GLN A 41 -9.42 -9.59 5.91
N SER A 42 -9.14 -9.25 7.15
CA SER A 42 -8.22 -8.20 7.47
C SER A 42 -6.95 -8.55 6.69
N TYR A 43 -6.71 -7.83 5.59
CA TYR A 43 -5.47 -7.92 4.83
C TYR A 43 -4.37 -7.29 5.68
N GLN A 44 -4.13 -7.89 6.83
CA GLN A 44 -3.00 -7.56 7.65
C GLN A 44 -1.82 -8.31 7.04
N ASP A 45 -1.05 -7.59 6.25
CA ASP A 45 0.18 -8.11 5.68
C ASP A 45 1.23 -8.18 6.79
N ASP A 46 1.56 -9.39 7.24
CA ASP A 46 2.48 -9.65 8.35
C ASP A 46 3.93 -9.18 8.08
N ARG A 47 4.21 -8.82 6.83
CA ARG A 47 5.50 -8.19 6.48
C ARG A 47 5.62 -6.79 7.02
N PHE A 48 4.48 -6.08 7.21
CA PHE A 48 4.46 -4.72 7.71
C PHE A 48 4.52 -4.68 9.23
N TRP A 49 5.30 -3.76 9.72
CA TRP A 49 5.33 -3.40 11.13
C TRP A 49 4.87 -1.94 11.32
N LYS A 50 4.16 -1.71 12.38
CA LYS A 50 3.85 -0.37 12.90
C LYS A 50 3.86 -0.43 14.43
N PRO A 51 4.26 0.67 15.13
CA PRO A 51 4.18 0.70 16.58
C PRO A 51 2.72 0.59 17.03
N GLU A 52 2.48 -0.24 18.03
CA GLU A 52 1.20 -0.25 18.73
C GLU A 52 1.19 0.83 19.79
N LEU A 53 0.14 1.64 19.76
CA LEU A 53 -0.05 2.74 20.69
C LEU A 53 -1.03 2.33 21.78
N ASP A 54 -0.81 2.84 23.01
CA ASP A 54 -1.75 2.71 24.10
C ASP A 54 -3.00 3.60 23.89
N LYS A 55 -3.95 3.54 24.82
CA LYS A 55 -5.17 4.35 24.75
C LYS A 55 -4.91 5.85 24.79
N SER A 56 -3.75 6.27 25.29
CA SER A 56 -3.30 7.67 25.34
C SER A 56 -2.52 8.10 24.09
N GLY A 57 -2.32 7.19 23.13
CA GLY A 57 -1.59 7.44 21.90
C GLY A 57 -0.07 7.34 22.02
N ASN A 58 0.44 6.76 23.13
CA ASN A 58 1.86 6.56 23.36
C ASN A 58 2.28 5.13 23.02
N GLY A 59 3.46 4.98 22.47
CA GLY A 59 4.09 3.70 22.19
C GLY A 59 5.60 3.84 22.28
N TYR A 60 6.29 2.73 22.54
CA TYR A 60 7.73 2.68 22.57
C TYR A 60 8.23 1.47 21.79
N ALA A 61 9.07 1.75 20.82
CA ALA A 61 9.80 0.73 20.09
C ALA A 61 11.15 1.28 19.65
N VAL A 62 12.09 0.38 19.43
CA VAL A 62 13.41 0.70 18.88
C VAL A 62 13.62 -0.14 17.64
N PHE A 63 13.97 0.50 16.56
CA PHE A 63 14.27 -0.19 15.31
C PHE A 63 15.46 0.45 14.60
N ARG A 64 16.01 -0.24 13.64
CA ARG A 64 17.11 0.22 12.83
C ARG A 64 16.74 0.10 11.36
N PHE A 65 16.96 1.16 10.58
CA PHE A 65 16.85 1.09 9.13
C PHE A 65 17.95 0.20 8.55
N LEU A 66 17.63 -0.52 7.49
CA LEU A 66 18.55 -1.39 6.79
C LEU A 66 19.03 -0.75 5.49
N PRO A 67 20.22 -1.10 5.02
CA PRO A 67 20.75 -0.64 3.74
C PRO A 67 19.89 -1.12 2.56
N ALA A 68 20.14 -0.53 1.38
CA ALA A 68 19.56 -1.01 0.14
C ALA A 68 19.88 -2.49 -0.11
N VAL A 69 18.92 -3.21 -0.69
CA VAL A 69 19.13 -4.59 -1.13
C VAL A 69 20.01 -4.57 -2.38
N GLN A 70 20.69 -5.67 -2.65
CA GLN A 70 21.51 -5.83 -3.84
C GLN A 70 20.70 -5.47 -5.10
N ASP A 71 21.28 -4.67 -5.98
CA ASP A 71 20.69 -4.12 -7.21
C ASP A 71 19.66 -2.98 -7.02
N GLU A 72 19.51 -2.45 -5.81
CA GLU A 72 18.71 -1.26 -5.55
C GLU A 72 19.59 -0.06 -5.19
N ASP A 73 19.29 1.11 -5.77
CA ASP A 73 20.07 2.34 -5.52
C ASP A 73 19.73 3.00 -4.18
N LEU A 74 18.51 2.80 -3.69
CA LEU A 74 17.99 3.49 -2.51
C LEU A 74 17.44 2.51 -1.47
N PRO A 75 17.71 2.73 -0.17
CA PRO A 75 17.17 1.92 0.91
C PRO A 75 15.71 2.22 1.25
N TRP A 76 15.05 3.11 0.51
CA TRP A 76 13.62 3.42 0.66
C TRP A 76 12.92 3.54 -0.69
N ALA A 77 11.62 3.31 -0.69
CA ALA A 77 10.74 3.57 -1.82
C ALA A 77 9.73 4.67 -1.49
N ARG A 78 9.36 5.48 -2.48
CA ARG A 78 8.28 6.46 -2.38
C ARG A 78 7.06 5.92 -3.12
N LEU A 79 5.88 6.10 -2.51
CA LEU A 79 4.63 5.70 -3.10
C LEU A 79 3.58 6.79 -2.90
N TRP A 80 2.99 7.22 -4.00
CA TRP A 80 1.81 8.05 -3.98
C TRP A 80 0.55 7.17 -4.01
N SER A 81 -0.43 7.46 -3.18
CA SER A 81 -1.70 6.74 -3.14
C SER A 81 -2.86 7.70 -2.98
N HIS A 82 -4.03 7.27 -3.45
CA HIS A 82 -5.31 7.92 -3.20
C HIS A 82 -6.11 7.06 -2.22
N ALA A 83 -6.75 7.71 -1.24
CA ALA A 83 -7.68 7.08 -0.32
C ALA A 83 -8.79 8.07 0.00
N PHE A 84 -9.96 7.89 -0.58
CA PHE A 84 -11.13 8.76 -0.35
C PHE A 84 -12.44 8.01 -0.58
N GLN A 85 -13.50 8.53 0.00
CA GLN A 85 -14.85 8.00 -0.20
C GLN A 85 -15.54 8.71 -1.35
N GLY A 86 -16.04 7.93 -2.30
CA GLY A 86 -16.85 8.38 -3.42
C GLY A 86 -18.26 7.78 -3.37
N PRO A 87 -19.11 8.03 -4.39
CA PRO A 87 -20.47 7.47 -4.46
C PRO A 87 -20.52 5.93 -4.43
N GLY A 88 -19.48 5.28 -4.93
CA GLY A 88 -19.34 3.80 -4.94
C GLY A 88 -18.64 3.22 -3.72
N GLY A 89 -18.36 4.00 -2.68
CA GLY A 89 -17.62 3.58 -1.49
C GLY A 89 -16.19 4.11 -1.45
N TRP A 90 -15.32 3.40 -0.71
CA TRP A 90 -13.90 3.76 -0.61
C TRP A 90 -13.13 3.36 -1.87
N LEU A 91 -12.39 4.33 -2.42
CA LEU A 91 -11.33 4.09 -3.40
C LEU A 91 -9.98 4.17 -2.68
N ILE A 92 -9.25 3.08 -2.66
CA ILE A 92 -7.90 2.99 -2.09
C ILE A 92 -6.99 2.38 -3.14
N GLU A 93 -6.22 3.24 -3.82
CA GLU A 93 -5.41 2.83 -4.96
C GLU A 93 -4.07 3.56 -5.01
N ASN A 94 -3.06 2.90 -5.57
CA ASN A 94 -1.78 3.53 -5.83
C ASN A 94 -1.90 4.51 -7.01
N SER A 95 -1.29 5.67 -6.86
CA SER A 95 -1.29 6.67 -7.91
C SER A 95 -0.22 6.36 -8.98
N LEU A 96 -0.61 6.40 -10.24
CA LEU A 96 0.31 6.25 -11.37
C LEU A 96 1.42 7.32 -11.40
N THR A 97 1.22 8.44 -10.69
CA THR A 97 2.27 9.45 -10.54
C THR A 97 3.50 8.95 -9.80
N THR A 98 3.41 7.84 -9.06
CA THR A 98 4.56 7.12 -8.49
C THR A 98 5.54 6.68 -9.57
N LEU A 99 5.02 6.30 -10.72
CA LEU A 99 5.80 5.86 -11.90
C LEU A 99 6.00 6.98 -12.93
N ASN A 100 5.79 8.24 -12.54
CA ASN A 100 5.81 9.41 -13.42
C ASN A 100 4.84 9.30 -14.61
N LYS A 101 3.75 8.54 -14.44
CA LYS A 101 2.69 8.40 -15.44
C LYS A 101 1.49 9.28 -15.10
N LYS A 102 0.70 9.59 -16.13
CA LYS A 102 -0.57 10.33 -15.95
C LYS A 102 -1.52 9.50 -15.08
N CYS A 103 -2.12 10.16 -14.10
CA CYS A 103 -3.09 9.55 -13.19
C CYS A 103 -4.44 10.25 -13.37
N PRO A 104 -5.48 9.54 -13.81
CA PRO A 104 -6.81 10.14 -14.06
C PRO A 104 -7.38 10.87 -12.85
N ILE A 105 -7.18 10.33 -11.65
CA ILE A 105 -7.64 10.97 -10.41
C ILE A 105 -6.92 12.28 -10.16
N SER A 106 -5.60 12.32 -10.37
CA SER A 106 -4.80 13.55 -10.20
C SER A 106 -5.17 14.61 -11.24
N GLU A 107 -5.45 14.20 -12.48
CA GLU A 107 -5.91 15.10 -13.54
C GLU A 107 -7.29 15.68 -13.21
N ALA A 108 -8.25 14.84 -12.82
CA ALA A 108 -9.58 15.28 -12.38
C ALA A 108 -9.49 16.24 -11.18
N ASN A 109 -8.63 15.95 -10.20
CA ASN A 109 -8.41 16.85 -9.08
C ASN A 109 -7.81 18.20 -9.50
N SER A 110 -6.94 18.23 -10.49
CA SER A 110 -6.39 19.48 -11.03
C SER A 110 -7.46 20.34 -11.68
N LEU A 111 -8.39 19.73 -12.39
CA LEU A 111 -9.54 20.44 -12.97
C LEU A 111 -10.44 21.05 -11.88
N LEU A 112 -10.77 20.27 -10.85
CA LEU A 112 -11.55 20.76 -9.71
C LEU A 112 -10.84 21.90 -8.97
N TRP A 113 -9.53 21.79 -8.77
CA TRP A 113 -8.74 22.82 -8.11
C TRP A 113 -8.73 24.14 -8.90
N ASN A 114 -8.65 24.04 -10.22
CA ASN A 114 -8.57 25.18 -11.13
C ASN A 114 -9.93 25.73 -11.57
N SER A 115 -11.04 25.15 -11.11
CA SER A 115 -12.40 25.64 -11.44
C SER A 115 -12.70 27.05 -10.90
N GLY A 116 -11.97 27.48 -9.88
CA GLY A 116 -12.23 28.72 -9.17
C GLY A 116 -13.36 28.63 -8.12
N VAL A 117 -14.06 27.48 -8.05
CA VAL A 117 -15.17 27.23 -7.11
C VAL A 117 -14.62 26.60 -5.83
N GLU A 118 -14.92 27.17 -4.67
CA GLU A 118 -14.39 26.68 -3.39
C GLU A 118 -14.90 25.28 -3.03
N ALA A 119 -16.15 24.95 -3.35
CA ALA A 119 -16.70 23.61 -3.17
C ALA A 119 -15.92 22.53 -3.95
N ASP A 120 -15.47 22.83 -5.16
CA ASP A 120 -14.66 21.93 -5.98
C ASP A 120 -13.26 21.75 -5.39
N LYS A 121 -12.67 22.81 -4.86
CA LYS A 121 -11.39 22.74 -4.16
C LYS A 121 -11.45 21.87 -2.91
N ASP A 122 -12.56 21.90 -2.18
CA ASP A 122 -12.79 21.03 -1.02
C ASP A 122 -12.86 19.55 -1.41
N ILE A 123 -13.48 19.25 -2.54
CA ILE A 123 -13.49 17.90 -3.10
C ILE A 123 -12.05 17.49 -3.49
N ALA A 124 -11.31 18.36 -4.16
CA ALA A 124 -9.93 18.08 -4.56
C ALA A 124 -9.02 17.86 -3.36
N ARG A 125 -9.17 18.63 -2.26
CA ARG A 125 -8.43 18.45 -1.00
C ARG A 125 -8.66 17.05 -0.41
N LYS A 126 -9.90 16.58 -0.39
CA LYS A 126 -10.25 15.24 0.13
C LYS A 126 -9.69 14.10 -0.72
N ARG A 127 -9.59 14.32 -2.04
CA ARG A 127 -9.09 13.33 -3.01
C ARG A 127 -7.60 13.42 -3.29
N LYS A 128 -6.92 14.37 -2.66
CA LYS A 128 -5.48 14.60 -2.84
C LYS A 128 -4.69 13.33 -2.58
N ARG A 129 -3.74 13.03 -3.47
CA ARG A 129 -2.79 11.94 -3.26
C ARG A 129 -1.96 12.14 -2.00
N LYS A 130 -1.63 11.05 -1.34
CA LYS A 130 -0.79 11.01 -0.14
C LYS A 130 0.54 10.36 -0.46
N LEU A 131 1.62 10.93 0.04
CA LEU A 131 2.96 10.38 -0.08
C LEU A 131 3.26 9.50 1.13
N SER A 132 3.72 8.29 0.89
CA SER A 132 4.26 7.38 1.89
C SER A 132 5.64 6.91 1.47
N TYR A 133 6.47 6.63 2.46
CA TYR A 133 7.78 6.03 2.29
C TYR A 133 7.76 4.63 2.88
N TYR A 134 8.54 3.74 2.29
CA TYR A 134 8.70 2.35 2.72
C TYR A 134 10.17 2.03 2.82
N ALA A 135 10.57 1.40 3.90
CA ALA A 135 11.93 0.93 4.10
C ALA A 135 11.93 -0.38 4.90
N ASN A 136 12.95 -1.18 4.70
CA ASN A 136 13.20 -2.34 5.54
C ASN A 136 13.80 -1.88 6.86
N ILE A 137 13.33 -2.45 7.95
CA ILE A 137 13.81 -2.19 9.30
C ILE A 137 14.09 -3.49 10.03
N LEU A 138 15.05 -3.45 10.93
CA LEU A 138 15.29 -4.49 11.95
C LEU A 138 14.66 -4.01 13.26
N ILE A 139 13.75 -4.79 13.81
CA ILE A 139 13.15 -4.48 15.13
C ILE A 139 14.15 -4.85 16.20
N VAL A 140 14.60 -3.86 16.96
CA VAL A 140 15.55 -4.03 18.06
C VAL A 140 14.81 -4.27 19.38
N SER A 141 13.76 -3.51 19.63
CA SER A 141 12.89 -3.70 20.80
C SER A 141 11.46 -3.25 20.46
N ASP A 142 10.50 -4.07 20.84
CA ASP A 142 9.07 -3.77 20.72
C ASP A 142 8.36 -4.17 22.00
N SER A 143 8.05 -3.18 22.83
CA SER A 143 7.49 -3.40 24.16
C SER A 143 6.10 -4.05 24.15
N LYS A 144 5.35 -3.92 23.06
CA LYS A 144 4.02 -4.51 22.91
C LYS A 144 4.05 -5.87 22.23
N HIS A 145 5.00 -6.06 21.34
CA HIS A 145 5.15 -7.26 20.51
C HIS A 145 6.60 -7.77 20.53
N PRO A 146 7.07 -8.31 21.68
CA PRO A 146 8.44 -8.81 21.80
C PRO A 146 8.78 -9.91 20.76
N GLU A 147 7.79 -10.60 20.24
CA GLU A 147 7.92 -11.59 19.18
C GLU A 147 8.47 -11.03 17.86
N ASN A 148 8.36 -9.71 17.66
CA ASN A 148 8.92 -9.05 16.48
C ASN A 148 10.42 -8.73 16.64
N GLU A 149 10.96 -8.76 17.84
CA GLU A 149 12.36 -8.42 18.10
C GLU A 149 13.31 -9.35 17.34
N GLY A 150 14.31 -8.78 16.69
CA GLY A 150 15.22 -9.49 15.80
C GLY A 150 14.67 -9.79 14.40
N GLN A 151 13.43 -9.45 14.11
CA GLN A 151 12.83 -9.65 12.78
C GLN A 151 13.06 -8.45 11.86
N VAL A 152 13.22 -8.76 10.58
CA VAL A 152 13.20 -7.75 9.51
C VAL A 152 11.75 -7.55 9.06
N LYS A 153 11.29 -6.33 9.10
CA LYS A 153 9.94 -5.94 8.72
C LYS A 153 9.97 -4.76 7.74
N LEU A 154 8.87 -4.58 7.02
CA LEU A 154 8.65 -3.43 6.17
C LEU A 154 7.95 -2.34 6.99
N TYR A 155 8.53 -1.14 7.00
CA TYR A 155 7.99 0.01 7.71
C TYR A 155 7.48 1.06 6.74
N ARG A 156 6.22 1.46 6.92
CA ARG A 156 5.61 2.57 6.20
C ARG A 156 5.62 3.81 7.06
N PHE A 157 6.17 4.90 6.55
CA PHE A 157 6.27 6.16 7.27
C PHE A 157 5.97 7.37 6.38
N GLY A 158 5.69 8.50 7.01
CA GLY A 158 5.37 9.74 6.34
C GLY A 158 6.55 10.70 6.24
N LYS A 159 6.25 11.89 5.68
CA LYS A 159 7.22 12.95 5.46
C LYS A 159 7.96 13.37 6.75
N LYS A 160 7.29 13.44 7.90
CA LYS A 160 7.93 13.87 9.16
C LYS A 160 9.10 12.98 9.58
N ILE A 161 8.97 11.67 9.42
CA ILE A 161 10.05 10.72 9.71
C ILE A 161 11.12 10.82 8.64
N PHE A 162 10.72 10.95 7.37
CA PHE A 162 11.67 11.13 6.27
C PHE A 162 12.51 12.39 6.43
N ASP A 163 11.92 13.50 6.88
CA ASP A 163 12.63 14.74 7.16
C ASP A 163 13.68 14.56 8.27
N LYS A 164 13.34 13.83 9.35
CA LYS A 164 14.31 13.49 10.42
C LYS A 164 15.47 12.64 9.90
N ILE A 165 15.19 11.69 9.01
CA ILE A 165 16.23 10.88 8.36
C ILE A 165 17.15 11.77 7.51
N THR A 166 16.56 12.67 6.74
CA THR A 166 17.31 13.61 5.88
C THR A 166 18.16 14.56 6.72
N GLU A 167 17.63 15.09 7.82
CA GLU A 167 18.34 15.93 8.76
C GLU A 167 19.54 15.19 9.39
N ALA A 168 19.38 13.93 9.76
CA ALA A 168 20.49 13.14 10.28
C ALA A 168 21.60 12.91 9.24
N MET A 169 21.25 12.73 7.96
CA MET A 169 22.21 12.55 6.88
C MET A 169 22.87 13.88 6.45
N LYS A 170 22.14 14.98 6.56
CA LYS A 170 22.59 16.31 6.19
C LYS A 170 22.16 17.32 7.26
N PRO A 171 22.89 17.40 8.38
CA PRO A 171 22.60 18.33 9.45
C PRO A 171 22.59 19.79 8.97
N GLU A 172 21.80 20.63 9.61
CA GLU A 172 21.71 22.05 9.32
C GLU A 172 22.94 22.81 9.82
N PHE A 173 23.52 22.36 10.93
CA PHE A 173 24.65 23.02 11.59
C PHE A 173 25.99 22.32 11.26
N GLU A 174 27.04 23.14 11.05
CA GLU A 174 28.37 22.65 10.65
C GLU A 174 29.10 21.85 11.75
N ASP A 175 28.71 22.02 13.01
CA ASP A 175 29.26 21.31 14.16
C ASP A 175 28.61 19.94 14.40
N GLU A 176 27.55 19.62 13.69
CA GLU A 176 26.90 18.32 13.75
C GLU A 176 27.56 17.32 12.79
N THR A 177 27.78 16.11 13.27
CA THR A 177 28.33 15.04 12.44
C THR A 177 27.23 14.33 11.65
N PRO A 178 27.30 14.30 10.29
CA PRO A 178 26.35 13.54 9.49
C PRO A 178 26.34 12.06 9.86
N ILE A 179 25.16 11.49 9.96
CA ILE A 179 24.96 10.07 10.22
C ILE A 179 24.18 9.49 9.05
N ASN A 180 24.63 8.34 8.52
CA ASN A 180 23.81 7.56 7.59
C ASN A 180 22.94 6.56 8.38
N PRO A 181 21.64 6.82 8.57
CA PRO A 181 20.76 5.92 9.33
C PRO A 181 20.58 4.55 8.70
N PHE A 182 20.90 4.41 7.42
CA PHE A 182 20.80 3.17 6.66
C PHE A 182 22.07 2.34 6.65
N ASP A 183 23.14 2.82 7.29
CA ASP A 183 24.34 2.03 7.47
C ASP A 183 24.10 0.94 8.52
N PHE A 184 24.44 -0.31 8.17
CA PHE A 184 24.19 -1.45 9.06
C PHE A 184 25.07 -1.42 10.31
N TRP A 185 26.30 -0.90 10.21
CA TRP A 185 27.30 -0.91 11.29
C TRP A 185 27.35 0.42 12.04
N GLU A 186 27.46 1.51 11.31
CA GLU A 186 27.64 2.86 11.86
C GLU A 186 26.34 3.69 11.93
N GLY A 187 25.23 3.13 11.50
CA GLY A 187 23.93 3.80 11.55
C GLY A 187 23.41 3.99 12.98
N ALA A 188 22.22 4.56 13.07
CA ALA A 188 21.56 4.88 14.34
C ALA A 188 20.29 4.06 14.56
N ASN A 189 19.98 3.81 15.83
CA ASN A 189 18.68 3.30 16.21
C ASN A 189 17.67 4.42 16.33
N PHE A 190 16.49 4.19 15.78
CA PHE A 190 15.33 5.07 15.93
C PHE A 190 14.45 4.62 17.11
N LYS A 191 14.02 5.58 17.88
CA LYS A 191 13.13 5.37 19.03
C LYS A 191 11.82 6.11 18.82
#